data_db6ad53188e6baa88a32e96532878502
#
_entry.id   db6ad53188e6baa88a32e96532878502
#
_cell.length_a   1.000
_cell.length_b   1.000
_cell.length_c   1.000
_cell.angle_alpha   90.00
_cell.angle_beta   90.00
_cell.angle_gamma   90.00
#
_symmetry.space_group_name_H-M   'P 1'
#
loop_
_entity.id
_entity.type
_entity.pdbx_description
1 polymer ?
#
loop_
_entity_poly.entity_id
_entity_poly.type
_entity_poly.pdbx_seq_one_letter_code
_entity_poly.pdbx_strand_id
1 'polypeptide(L)'
;MRNDDQKTSLILSVCGILPVVWLALLTAPYVSGGLVEIIRGMPVAMGNPLEITMCEDSVKTVLIFLLAYAMGIGVYFSTRRNYRRREEHGSAKWGNAGALNKKYRDKDPSANKLLTQNVRIGLDGKKHRRNLNILVCGGSGAGKTRFFCKPNAMQCNTSFVILDPKGEIVRDIGGLLEKKGYEVRVLDLINMHRSHCYNPFVYLRNDNDVQRLVTNLFKATTPKGSQSQDPFWDTAASMLLLALVFYLKYEAPSDEQNFPMVMELLRAGEVREDDDSYVSPLDELFDRLEMVNPEHIALKYYRDYHSGSAKTLKSIQITLAARLEKFNLESLAGLTATDELDLPSLGEKKVALFALIPDNDTSFNFLVSILYTQLFQQLFYLADHKYGGSLPVHCHFIMDEFANVSLPDDFDKILSVMRSRGVSVSIILQNLAQLKALFEKQWESIVGNCDEFLYLGGNEQSTHKYVSELLGKETIDTNTYGKSSGRSGNYSTNYQISGRELMTPDEVRMLNNRYALLFVRGERPVMDFKYDILKHPNVKLTADGGQPPYIHGEPTQAVATLVFDSDIPDNAVSVKAVSTSYELLSDEDLEEIFNL
;
A
#
# COMPACT_ATOMS: atom_id res chain seq x y z
N MET A 1 -6.27 32.92 4.70
CA MET A 1 -7.48 33.68 5.07
C MET A 1 -7.33 34.52 6.35
N ARG A 2 -6.85 33.96 7.49
CA ARG A 2 -6.76 34.71 8.76
C ARG A 2 -5.82 35.93 8.75
N ASN A 3 -4.75 35.89 7.94
CA ASN A 3 -3.79 37.00 7.81
C ASN A 3 -4.30 38.16 6.94
N ASP A 4 -5.21 37.88 6.00
CA ASP A 4 -5.70 38.90 5.06
C ASP A 4 -6.79 39.77 5.69
N ASP A 5 -7.68 39.19 6.51
CA ASP A 5 -8.71 39.96 7.24
C ASP A 5 -8.10 40.87 8.30
N GLN A 6 -7.01 40.44 8.97
CA GLN A 6 -6.28 41.29 9.91
C GLN A 6 -5.55 42.42 9.19
N LYS A 7 -4.91 42.15 8.07
CA LYS A 7 -4.24 43.16 7.23
C LYS A 7 -5.24 44.19 6.68
N THR A 8 -6.38 43.70 6.17
CA THR A 8 -7.45 44.58 5.65
C THR A 8 -8.02 45.49 6.75
N SER A 9 -8.28 44.95 7.94
CA SER A 9 -8.77 45.73 9.08
C SER A 9 -7.74 46.76 9.58
N LEU A 10 -6.45 46.42 9.57
CA LEU A 10 -5.37 47.35 9.90
C LEU A 10 -5.24 48.46 8.85
N ILE A 11 -5.31 48.11 7.58
CA ILE A 11 -5.26 49.08 6.46
C ILE A 11 -6.44 50.06 6.56
N LEU A 12 -7.66 49.58 6.80
CA LEU A 12 -8.85 50.41 6.97
C LEU A 12 -8.70 51.33 8.21
N SER A 13 -8.09 50.84 9.31
CA SER A 13 -7.82 51.66 10.48
C SER A 13 -6.81 52.78 10.23
N VAL A 14 -5.80 52.50 9.38
CA VAL A 14 -4.81 53.52 8.98
C VAL A 14 -5.46 54.54 8.02
N CYS A 15 -6.25 54.09 7.07
CA CYS A 15 -7.00 54.97 6.15
C CYS A 15 -7.99 55.85 6.90
N GLY A 16 -8.55 55.38 8.01
CA GLY A 16 -9.47 56.15 8.84
C GLY A 16 -8.83 57.38 9.56
N ILE A 17 -7.51 57.46 9.65
CA ILE A 17 -6.80 58.58 10.22
C ILE A 17 -7.08 59.89 9.41
N LEU A 18 -7.11 59.82 8.09
CA LEU A 18 -7.31 60.98 7.22
C LEU A 18 -8.65 61.68 7.47
N PRO A 19 -9.80 60.97 7.46
CA PRO A 19 -11.09 61.63 7.79
C PRO A 19 -11.16 62.12 9.24
N VAL A 20 -10.48 61.49 10.18
CA VAL A 20 -10.42 61.93 11.57
C VAL A 20 -9.65 63.24 11.70
N VAL A 21 -8.48 63.36 11.04
CA VAL A 21 -7.70 64.61 11.00
C VAL A 21 -8.48 65.72 10.31
N TRP A 22 -9.12 65.40 9.19
CA TRP A 22 -9.98 66.32 8.47
C TRP A 22 -11.12 66.85 9.37
N LEU A 23 -11.83 65.92 10.05
CA LEU A 23 -12.91 66.31 10.97
C LEU A 23 -12.42 67.16 12.15
N ALA A 24 -11.24 66.83 12.66
CA ALA A 24 -10.60 67.59 13.74
C ALA A 24 -10.25 69.02 13.32
N LEU A 25 -9.71 69.20 12.12
CA LEU A 25 -9.40 70.51 11.53
C LEU A 25 -10.65 71.32 11.27
N LEU A 26 -11.73 70.69 10.80
CA LEU A 26 -13.03 71.33 10.56
C LEU A 26 -13.69 71.83 11.85
N THR A 27 -13.50 71.13 12.96
CA THR A 27 -14.08 71.45 14.25
C THR A 27 -13.18 72.35 15.11
N ALA A 28 -11.90 72.53 14.75
CA ALA A 28 -10.91 73.27 15.52
C ALA A 28 -11.33 74.72 15.87
N PRO A 29 -11.94 75.53 14.99
CA PRO A 29 -12.36 76.88 15.30
C PRO A 29 -13.42 77.01 16.41
N TYR A 30 -14.16 75.92 16.66
CA TYR A 30 -15.27 75.89 17.65
C TYR A 30 -14.88 75.26 18.99
N VAL A 31 -13.64 74.80 19.16
CA VAL A 31 -13.19 74.09 20.37
C VAL A 31 -13.00 75.02 21.56
N SER A 32 -12.62 76.30 21.34
CA SER A 32 -12.42 77.28 22.38
C SER A 32 -13.69 77.58 23.20
N GLY A 33 -14.87 77.40 22.64
CA GLY A 33 -16.16 77.60 23.29
C GLY A 33 -16.77 76.39 23.98
N GLY A 34 -16.05 75.25 23.98
CA GLY A 34 -16.45 74.01 24.64
C GLY A 34 -17.39 73.12 23.81
N LEU A 35 -17.83 71.99 24.38
CA LEU A 35 -18.64 70.98 23.74
C LEU A 35 -19.92 71.49 23.03
N VAL A 36 -20.58 72.51 23.64
CA VAL A 36 -21.82 73.09 23.11
C VAL A 36 -21.57 73.86 21.82
N GLU A 37 -20.45 74.57 21.70
CA GLU A 37 -20.08 75.34 20.51
C GLU A 37 -19.59 74.39 19.38
N ILE A 38 -18.91 73.31 19.71
CA ILE A 38 -18.58 72.25 18.72
C ILE A 38 -19.84 71.67 18.11
N ILE A 39 -20.87 71.35 18.94
CA ILE A 39 -22.14 70.79 18.44
C ILE A 39 -22.92 71.80 17.57
N ARG A 40 -22.90 73.06 17.94
CA ARG A 40 -23.56 74.13 17.18
C ARG A 40 -22.80 74.53 15.92
N GLY A 41 -21.47 74.49 15.94
CA GLY A 41 -20.62 74.88 14.83
C GLY A 41 -20.47 73.78 13.75
N MET A 42 -20.66 72.50 14.16
CA MET A 42 -20.51 71.37 13.23
C MET A 42 -21.41 71.40 12.00
N PRO A 43 -22.72 71.76 12.09
CA PRO A 43 -23.56 71.92 10.88
C PRO A 43 -23.09 73.06 9.98
N VAL A 44 -22.55 74.12 10.53
CA VAL A 44 -22.01 75.27 9.80
C VAL A 44 -20.71 74.88 9.09
N ALA A 45 -19.83 74.20 9.78
CA ALA A 45 -18.58 73.68 9.22
C ALA A 45 -18.82 72.63 8.12
N MET A 46 -19.83 71.81 8.27
CA MET A 46 -20.26 70.83 7.23
C MET A 46 -20.89 71.48 5.99
N GLY A 47 -21.33 72.71 6.07
CA GLY A 47 -21.85 73.49 4.91
C GLY A 47 -20.75 73.77 3.88
N ASN A 48 -19.49 73.98 4.30
CA ASN A 48 -18.32 74.16 3.46
C ASN A 48 -17.18 73.20 3.86
N PRO A 49 -17.29 71.91 3.57
CA PRO A 49 -16.42 70.87 4.15
C PRO A 49 -14.96 70.91 3.65
N LEU A 50 -14.65 71.69 2.60
CA LEU A 50 -13.31 71.87 2.07
C LEU A 50 -12.60 73.14 2.59
N GLU A 51 -13.30 74.00 3.28
CA GLU A 51 -12.76 75.26 3.82
C GLU A 51 -12.18 75.02 5.21
N ILE A 52 -10.86 74.76 5.29
CA ILE A 52 -10.14 74.51 6.55
C ILE A 52 -9.47 75.78 6.99
N THR A 53 -9.88 76.34 8.13
CA THR A 53 -9.23 77.48 8.78
C THR A 53 -8.30 77.02 9.88
N MET A 54 -7.00 77.35 9.77
CA MET A 54 -6.01 77.05 10.80
C MET A 54 -6.12 78.08 11.94
N CYS A 55 -6.30 77.60 13.17
CA CYS A 55 -6.33 78.40 14.41
C CYS A 55 -5.31 77.88 15.42
N GLU A 56 -5.03 78.62 16.49
CA GLU A 56 -4.04 78.22 17.51
C GLU A 56 -4.37 76.87 18.15
N ASP A 57 -5.63 76.51 18.25
CA ASP A 57 -6.10 75.26 18.83
C ASP A 57 -6.16 74.07 17.83
N SER A 58 -5.86 74.29 16.55
CA SER A 58 -5.93 73.24 15.51
C SER A 58 -5.07 72.03 15.87
N VAL A 59 -3.84 72.22 16.34
CA VAL A 59 -2.92 71.13 16.69
C VAL A 59 -3.43 70.35 17.89
N LYS A 60 -3.94 71.03 18.92
CA LYS A 60 -4.48 70.38 20.13
C LYS A 60 -5.73 69.57 19.79
N THR A 61 -6.60 70.08 18.94
CA THR A 61 -7.82 69.40 18.50
C THR A 61 -7.51 68.14 17.70
N VAL A 62 -6.55 68.22 16.77
CA VAL A 62 -6.10 67.04 16.00
C VAL A 62 -5.54 65.98 16.94
N LEU A 63 -4.72 66.34 17.94
CA LEU A 63 -4.16 65.38 18.91
C LEU A 63 -5.27 64.72 19.77
N ILE A 64 -6.27 65.46 20.21
CA ILE A 64 -7.40 64.93 20.98
C ILE A 64 -8.21 63.94 20.13
N PHE A 65 -8.53 64.29 18.87
CA PHE A 65 -9.27 63.41 17.98
C PHE A 65 -8.48 62.12 17.61
N LEU A 66 -7.19 62.25 17.38
CA LEU A 66 -6.32 61.09 17.13
C LEU A 66 -6.23 60.18 18.35
N LEU A 67 -6.16 60.77 19.55
CA LEU A 67 -6.13 60.02 20.80
C LEU A 67 -7.46 59.29 21.06
N ALA A 68 -8.59 59.97 20.83
CA ALA A 68 -9.92 59.36 20.91
C ALA A 68 -10.09 58.24 19.84
N TYR A 69 -9.60 58.46 18.62
CA TYR A 69 -9.60 57.46 17.57
C TYR A 69 -8.74 56.25 17.91
N ALA A 70 -7.53 56.48 18.44
CA ALA A 70 -6.63 55.42 18.87
C ALA A 70 -7.24 54.60 20.01
N MET A 71 -7.90 55.26 20.99
CA MET A 71 -8.65 54.56 22.05
C MET A 71 -9.80 53.75 21.48
N GLY A 72 -10.58 54.30 20.54
CA GLY A 72 -11.67 53.58 19.86
C GLY A 72 -11.18 52.35 19.11
N ILE A 73 -10.08 52.47 18.37
CA ILE A 73 -9.42 51.36 17.71
C ILE A 73 -8.87 50.35 18.73
N GLY A 74 -8.25 50.80 19.82
CA GLY A 74 -7.76 49.95 20.90
C GLY A 74 -8.89 49.13 21.51
N VAL A 75 -10.04 49.76 21.81
CA VAL A 75 -11.24 49.03 22.28
C VAL A 75 -11.76 48.06 21.23
N TYR A 76 -11.84 48.46 19.97
CA TYR A 76 -12.27 47.58 18.87
C TYR A 76 -11.41 46.33 18.76
N PHE A 77 -10.07 46.47 18.77
CA PHE A 77 -9.17 45.31 18.69
C PHE A 77 -9.15 44.49 19.99
N SER A 78 -9.30 45.13 21.14
CA SER A 78 -9.35 44.47 22.46
C SER A 78 -10.64 43.67 22.66
N THR A 79 -11.76 44.17 22.17
CA THR A 79 -13.07 43.50 22.28
C THR A 79 -13.36 42.53 21.14
N ARG A 80 -12.49 42.48 20.12
CA ARG A 80 -12.65 41.61 18.98
C ARG A 80 -12.44 40.15 19.40
N ARG A 81 -13.55 39.46 19.67
CA ARG A 81 -13.56 38.05 19.98
C ARG A 81 -13.32 37.24 18.69
N ASN A 82 -12.45 36.22 18.77
CA ASN A 82 -12.18 35.29 17.67
C ASN A 82 -13.35 34.28 17.52
N TYR A 83 -14.47 34.74 17.00
CA TYR A 83 -15.59 33.84 16.66
C TYR A 83 -15.31 33.10 15.37
N ARG A 84 -15.26 31.76 15.44
CA ARG A 84 -15.39 30.89 14.28
C ARG A 84 -16.85 30.48 14.15
N ARG A 85 -17.68 31.37 13.62
CA ARG A 85 -19.11 31.08 13.46
C ARG A 85 -19.34 29.78 12.70
N ARG A 86 -20.09 28.83 13.27
CA ARG A 86 -20.40 27.49 12.78
C ARG A 86 -19.17 26.57 12.62
N GLU A 87 -18.09 26.85 13.31
CA GLU A 87 -16.89 26.01 13.40
C GLU A 87 -16.35 25.98 14.84
N GLU A 88 -17.16 26.37 15.83
CA GLU A 88 -16.77 26.50 17.23
C GLU A 88 -16.35 25.15 17.83
N HIS A 89 -17.02 24.06 17.45
CA HIS A 89 -16.79 22.70 17.93
C HIS A 89 -16.15 21.77 16.90
N GLY A 90 -16.12 22.18 15.61
CA GLY A 90 -15.52 21.42 14.53
C GLY A 90 -15.89 21.98 13.16
N SER A 91 -14.99 21.79 12.19
CA SER A 91 -15.13 22.29 10.82
C SER A 91 -15.32 21.16 9.79
N ALA A 92 -15.60 19.94 10.24
CA ALA A 92 -15.82 18.79 9.36
C ALA A 92 -17.03 19.04 8.45
N LYS A 93 -16.91 18.69 7.20
CA LYS A 93 -17.96 18.80 6.18
C LYS A 93 -17.69 17.79 5.09
N TRP A 94 -18.72 17.27 4.46
CA TRP A 94 -18.58 16.44 3.29
C TRP A 94 -17.94 17.20 2.12
N GLY A 95 -17.00 16.53 1.45
CA GLY A 95 -16.41 16.98 0.19
C GLY A 95 -17.31 16.66 -1.01
N ASN A 96 -16.85 17.07 -2.18
CA ASN A 96 -17.56 16.87 -3.44
C ASN A 96 -16.67 16.13 -4.45
N ALA A 97 -17.17 15.04 -5.04
CA ALA A 97 -16.47 14.25 -6.03
C ALA A 97 -16.02 15.07 -7.25
N GLY A 98 -16.86 16.02 -7.70
CA GLY A 98 -16.53 16.91 -8.81
C GLY A 98 -15.34 17.83 -8.51
N ALA A 99 -15.25 18.33 -7.28
CA ALA A 99 -14.12 19.17 -6.85
C ALA A 99 -12.81 18.36 -6.80
N LEU A 100 -12.83 17.12 -6.30
CA LEU A 100 -11.68 16.22 -6.33
C LEU A 100 -11.24 15.91 -7.76
N ASN A 101 -12.18 15.58 -8.65
CA ASN A 101 -11.87 15.29 -10.05
C ASN A 101 -11.28 16.50 -10.77
N LYS A 102 -11.80 17.72 -10.55
CA LYS A 102 -11.23 18.93 -11.13
C LYS A 102 -9.76 19.11 -10.78
N LYS A 103 -9.36 18.66 -9.60
CA LYS A 103 -8.01 18.83 -9.05
C LYS A 103 -7.07 17.69 -9.43
N TYR A 104 -7.56 16.43 -9.45
CA TYR A 104 -6.70 15.24 -9.49
C TYR A 104 -6.92 14.31 -10.69
N ARG A 105 -8.07 14.40 -11.36
CA ARG A 105 -8.37 13.52 -12.50
C ARG A 105 -7.47 13.86 -13.69
N ASP A 106 -6.89 12.86 -14.32
CA ASP A 106 -6.26 13.02 -15.64
C ASP A 106 -7.30 13.08 -16.74
N LYS A 107 -6.96 13.78 -17.85
CA LYS A 107 -7.83 13.93 -19.01
C LYS A 107 -8.04 12.61 -19.73
N ASP A 108 -7.00 11.77 -19.80
CA ASP A 108 -7.11 10.41 -20.31
C ASP A 108 -7.83 9.54 -19.27
N PRO A 109 -9.00 8.97 -19.60
CA PRO A 109 -9.73 8.10 -18.68
C PRO A 109 -8.94 6.88 -18.22
N SER A 110 -8.04 6.34 -19.07
CA SER A 110 -7.22 5.19 -18.75
C SER A 110 -6.08 5.51 -17.78
N ALA A 111 -5.58 6.74 -17.79
CA ALA A 111 -4.50 7.21 -16.92
C ALA A 111 -4.94 7.55 -15.49
N ASN A 112 -6.03 6.96 -15.01
CA ASN A 112 -6.57 7.21 -13.68
C ASN A 112 -6.75 5.94 -12.88
N LYS A 113 -6.56 6.05 -11.57
CA LYS A 113 -7.02 5.10 -10.56
C LYS A 113 -8.49 5.35 -10.24
N LEU A 114 -9.28 4.29 -10.16
CA LEU A 114 -10.70 4.32 -9.85
C LEU A 114 -10.90 4.13 -8.35
N LEU A 115 -11.47 5.13 -7.66
CA LEU A 115 -11.67 5.06 -6.22
C LEU A 115 -13.11 4.78 -5.84
N THR A 116 -14.05 5.49 -6.49
CA THR A 116 -15.50 5.31 -6.31
C THR A 116 -16.19 5.43 -7.66
N GLN A 117 -17.53 5.39 -7.70
CA GLN A 117 -18.26 5.56 -8.96
C GLN A 117 -17.91 6.86 -9.68
N ASN A 118 -17.71 7.94 -8.93
CA ASN A 118 -17.52 9.26 -9.50
C ASN A 118 -16.11 9.84 -9.28
N VAL A 119 -15.27 9.30 -8.39
CA VAL A 119 -13.94 9.85 -8.09
C VAL A 119 -12.83 9.09 -8.82
N ARG A 120 -11.96 9.85 -9.47
CA ARG A 120 -10.78 9.39 -10.21
C ARG A 120 -9.56 10.19 -9.78
N ILE A 121 -8.41 9.54 -9.67
CA ILE A 121 -7.12 10.21 -9.42
C ILE A 121 -6.12 9.77 -10.49
N GLY A 122 -5.51 10.75 -11.17
CA GLY A 122 -4.49 10.51 -12.19
C GLY A 122 -3.22 9.85 -11.62
N LEU A 123 -2.57 9.03 -12.42
CA LEU A 123 -1.37 8.27 -12.04
C LEU A 123 -0.10 9.13 -11.95
N ASP A 124 -0.13 10.40 -12.40
CA ASP A 124 1.03 11.29 -12.28
C ASP A 124 1.19 11.83 -10.85
N GLY A 125 1.87 11.04 -10.02
CA GLY A 125 2.15 11.40 -8.62
C GLY A 125 3.08 12.62 -8.47
N LYS A 126 3.85 12.98 -9.50
CA LYS A 126 4.72 14.18 -9.50
C LYS A 126 3.86 15.44 -9.66
N LYS A 127 2.95 15.45 -10.63
CA LYS A 127 1.99 16.54 -10.91
C LYS A 127 1.12 16.84 -9.68
N HIS A 128 0.61 15.82 -9.04
CA HIS A 128 -0.32 15.97 -7.93
C HIS A 128 0.37 16.02 -6.55
N ARG A 129 1.69 15.80 -6.48
CA ARG A 129 2.51 15.71 -5.25
C ARG A 129 1.95 14.69 -4.25
N ARG A 130 1.45 13.56 -4.78
CA ARG A 130 0.85 12.48 -4.01
C ARG A 130 1.56 11.15 -4.30
N ASN A 131 1.55 10.26 -3.33
CA ASN A 131 1.80 8.87 -3.63
C ASN A 131 0.50 8.23 -4.17
N LEU A 132 0.63 7.05 -4.77
CA LEU A 132 -0.51 6.31 -5.29
C LEU A 132 -0.86 5.11 -4.38
N ASN A 133 -0.27 5.07 -3.17
CA ASN A 133 -0.58 4.04 -2.19
C ASN A 133 -1.96 4.29 -1.60
N ILE A 134 -2.74 3.25 -1.50
CA ILE A 134 -4.10 3.30 -0.94
C ILE A 134 -4.32 2.18 0.06
N LEU A 135 -4.99 2.52 1.14
CA LEU A 135 -5.57 1.55 2.06
C LEU A 135 -7.04 1.36 1.72
N VAL A 136 -7.45 0.12 1.48
CA VAL A 136 -8.86 -0.26 1.26
C VAL A 136 -9.30 -1.16 2.40
N CYS A 137 -10.35 -0.75 3.10
CA CYS A 137 -10.88 -1.52 4.21
C CYS A 137 -12.35 -1.87 3.96
N GLY A 138 -12.69 -3.15 4.07
CA GLY A 138 -14.05 -3.61 3.89
C GLY A 138 -14.24 -5.04 4.36
N GLY A 139 -15.29 -5.28 5.15
CA GLY A 139 -15.63 -6.60 5.68
C GLY A 139 -15.84 -7.66 4.60
N SER A 140 -16.04 -8.91 5.02
CA SER A 140 -16.43 -9.97 4.09
C SER A 140 -17.74 -9.59 3.39
N GLY A 141 -17.81 -9.79 2.08
CA GLY A 141 -18.97 -9.38 1.27
C GLY A 141 -19.09 -7.88 0.98
N ALA A 142 -18.20 -7.02 1.49
CA ALA A 142 -18.20 -5.58 1.15
C ALA A 142 -17.83 -5.30 -0.31
N GLY A 143 -17.33 -6.31 -1.05
CA GLY A 143 -17.03 -6.24 -2.47
C GLY A 143 -15.69 -5.60 -2.81
N LYS A 144 -14.67 -5.76 -1.96
CA LYS A 144 -13.29 -5.27 -2.18
C LYS A 144 -12.78 -5.63 -3.57
N THR A 145 -12.80 -6.91 -3.91
CA THR A 145 -12.36 -7.43 -5.20
C THR A 145 -13.19 -6.87 -6.36
N ARG A 146 -14.53 -6.89 -6.25
CA ARG A 146 -15.46 -6.48 -7.31
C ARG A 146 -15.48 -4.98 -7.56
N PHE A 147 -15.47 -4.16 -6.50
CA PHE A 147 -15.65 -2.71 -6.61
C PHE A 147 -14.33 -1.93 -6.66
N PHE A 148 -13.20 -2.58 -6.32
CA PHE A 148 -11.90 -1.90 -6.31
C PHE A 148 -10.81 -2.66 -7.07
N CYS A 149 -10.49 -3.93 -6.73
CA CYS A 149 -9.35 -4.65 -7.33
C CYS A 149 -9.52 -4.82 -8.84
N LYS A 150 -10.60 -5.51 -9.26
CA LYS A 150 -10.88 -5.77 -10.68
C LYS A 150 -10.99 -4.48 -11.51
N PRO A 151 -11.78 -3.45 -11.11
CA PRO A 151 -11.88 -2.23 -11.91
C PRO A 151 -10.53 -1.53 -12.13
N ASN A 152 -9.65 -1.50 -11.12
CA ASN A 152 -8.34 -0.88 -11.27
C ASN A 152 -7.38 -1.71 -12.14
N ALA A 153 -7.38 -3.03 -12.03
CA ALA A 153 -6.63 -3.90 -12.94
C ALA A 153 -7.14 -3.80 -14.39
N MET A 154 -8.47 -3.70 -14.58
CA MET A 154 -9.10 -3.50 -15.89
C MET A 154 -8.76 -2.18 -16.58
N GLN A 155 -8.18 -1.19 -15.88
CA GLN A 155 -7.66 0.04 -16.47
C GLN A 155 -6.47 -0.23 -17.40
N CYS A 156 -5.73 -1.31 -17.22
CA CYS A 156 -4.61 -1.74 -18.07
C CYS A 156 -3.56 -0.63 -18.26
N ASN A 157 -3.25 0.12 -17.21
CA ASN A 157 -2.46 1.35 -17.28
C ASN A 157 -1.08 1.27 -16.62
N THR A 158 -0.80 0.22 -15.88
CA THR A 158 0.47 -0.04 -15.19
C THR A 158 0.86 -1.50 -15.37
N SER A 159 2.07 -1.91 -15.03
CA SER A 159 2.32 -3.31 -14.69
C SER A 159 1.66 -3.64 -13.36
N PHE A 160 1.24 -4.88 -13.19
CA PHE A 160 0.51 -5.30 -12.00
C PHE A 160 1.19 -6.47 -11.32
N VAL A 161 1.23 -6.44 -9.98
CA VAL A 161 1.46 -7.60 -9.13
C VAL A 161 0.19 -7.78 -8.28
N ILE A 162 -0.52 -8.88 -8.50
CA ILE A 162 -1.85 -9.09 -7.92
C ILE A 162 -1.81 -10.32 -7.01
N LEU A 163 -2.04 -10.12 -5.72
CA LEU A 163 -2.34 -11.21 -4.80
C LEU A 163 -3.82 -11.57 -4.99
N ASP A 164 -4.09 -12.79 -5.43
CA ASP A 164 -5.43 -13.24 -5.81
C ASP A 164 -5.81 -14.52 -5.06
N PRO A 165 -6.37 -14.39 -3.84
CA PRO A 165 -6.86 -15.53 -3.10
C PRO A 165 -8.00 -16.19 -3.89
N LYS A 166 -7.98 -17.39 -4.32
CA LYS A 166 -8.99 -18.11 -5.12
C LYS A 166 -8.85 -18.01 -6.64
N GLY A 167 -7.97 -17.19 -7.19
CA GLY A 167 -7.82 -17.03 -8.62
C GLY A 167 -9.02 -16.38 -9.33
N GLU A 168 -9.86 -15.62 -8.58
CA GLU A 168 -11.03 -14.96 -9.16
C GLU A 168 -10.64 -13.83 -10.10
N ILE A 169 -9.59 -13.08 -9.76
CA ILE A 169 -9.20 -11.92 -10.54
C ILE A 169 -8.58 -12.38 -11.86
N VAL A 170 -7.60 -13.29 -11.82
CA VAL A 170 -6.96 -13.79 -13.05
C VAL A 170 -7.98 -14.44 -13.98
N ARG A 171 -8.88 -15.28 -13.44
CA ARG A 171 -9.92 -15.96 -14.22
C ARG A 171 -10.83 -14.96 -14.94
N ASP A 172 -11.18 -13.86 -14.30
CA ASP A 172 -12.15 -12.91 -14.84
C ASP A 172 -11.52 -11.90 -15.80
N ILE A 173 -10.25 -11.49 -15.58
CA ILE A 173 -9.63 -10.41 -16.36
C ILE A 173 -8.36 -10.83 -17.13
N GLY A 174 -7.83 -12.04 -16.96
CA GLY A 174 -6.60 -12.50 -17.63
C GLY A 174 -6.67 -12.33 -19.14
N GLY A 175 -7.76 -12.76 -19.78
CA GLY A 175 -7.96 -12.60 -21.22
C GLY A 175 -8.08 -11.15 -21.70
N LEU A 176 -8.58 -10.23 -20.85
CA LEU A 176 -8.54 -8.79 -21.13
C LEU A 176 -7.09 -8.30 -21.16
N LEU A 177 -6.29 -8.69 -20.16
CA LEU A 177 -4.90 -8.23 -20.03
C LEU A 177 -4.07 -8.68 -21.24
N GLU A 178 -4.18 -9.94 -21.68
CA GLU A 178 -3.52 -10.43 -22.87
C GLU A 178 -3.92 -9.65 -24.13
N LYS A 179 -5.24 -9.42 -24.33
CA LYS A 179 -5.76 -8.61 -25.45
C LYS A 179 -5.25 -7.16 -25.41
N LYS A 180 -4.83 -6.66 -24.25
CA LYS A 180 -4.22 -5.32 -24.05
C LYS A 180 -2.69 -5.33 -24.11
N GLY A 181 -2.10 -6.47 -24.49
CA GLY A 181 -0.65 -6.61 -24.69
C GLY A 181 0.16 -6.84 -23.42
N TYR A 182 -0.47 -7.37 -22.37
CA TYR A 182 0.24 -7.80 -21.18
C TYR A 182 0.78 -9.21 -21.36
N GLU A 183 1.97 -9.45 -20.82
CA GLU A 183 2.41 -10.81 -20.48
C GLU A 183 1.75 -11.18 -19.14
N VAL A 184 0.89 -12.19 -19.16
CA VAL A 184 0.24 -12.69 -17.95
C VAL A 184 1.07 -13.83 -17.40
N ARG A 185 1.58 -13.66 -16.17
CA ARG A 185 2.36 -14.67 -15.44
C ARG A 185 1.64 -15.01 -14.15
N VAL A 186 1.64 -16.29 -13.80
CA VAL A 186 0.87 -16.79 -12.66
C VAL A 186 1.74 -17.68 -11.81
N LEU A 187 2.00 -17.29 -10.57
CA LEU A 187 2.48 -18.18 -9.52
C LEU A 187 1.26 -18.79 -8.83
N ASP A 188 0.94 -20.04 -9.16
CA ASP A 188 -0.26 -20.72 -8.66
C ASP A 188 0.10 -21.72 -7.57
N LEU A 189 -0.14 -21.34 -6.31
CA LEU A 189 0.05 -22.20 -5.14
C LEU A 189 -1.23 -23.01 -4.79
N ILE A 190 -2.32 -22.81 -5.54
CA ILE A 190 -3.53 -23.64 -5.46
C ILE A 190 -3.38 -24.88 -6.32
N ASN A 191 -2.89 -24.68 -7.56
CA ASN A 191 -2.62 -25.74 -8.51
C ASN A 191 -1.23 -25.58 -9.13
N MET A 192 -0.20 -26.08 -8.44
CA MET A 192 1.21 -25.87 -8.78
C MET A 192 1.59 -26.40 -10.15
N HIS A 193 0.86 -27.40 -10.68
CA HIS A 193 1.12 -27.96 -12.02
C HIS A 193 0.77 -27.00 -13.19
N ARG A 194 0.02 -25.93 -12.88
CA ARG A 194 -0.33 -24.88 -13.86
C ARG A 194 0.42 -23.58 -13.64
N SER A 195 1.33 -23.58 -12.69
CA SER A 195 2.09 -22.41 -12.29
C SER A 195 3.27 -22.18 -13.23
N HIS A 196 3.60 -20.90 -13.46
CA HIS A 196 4.94 -20.56 -13.91
C HIS A 196 5.94 -20.83 -12.77
N CYS A 197 7.12 -21.27 -13.14
CA CYS A 197 8.19 -21.57 -12.21
C CYS A 197 8.80 -20.27 -11.63
N TYR A 198 9.19 -20.34 -10.36
CA TYR A 198 9.83 -19.25 -9.64
C TYR A 198 11.03 -19.75 -8.86
N ASN A 199 12.23 -19.42 -9.31
CA ASN A 199 13.48 -19.76 -8.64
C ASN A 199 14.09 -18.53 -7.95
N PRO A 200 14.04 -18.46 -6.61
CA PRO A 200 14.61 -17.34 -5.86
C PRO A 200 16.11 -17.11 -6.07
N PHE A 201 16.88 -18.13 -6.47
CA PHE A 201 18.33 -17.99 -6.68
C PHE A 201 18.68 -17.07 -7.85
N VAL A 202 17.83 -17.01 -8.89
CA VAL A 202 18.04 -16.15 -10.07
C VAL A 202 18.15 -14.68 -9.68
N TYR A 203 17.54 -14.28 -8.58
CA TYR A 203 17.47 -12.91 -8.11
C TYR A 203 18.52 -12.54 -7.06
N LEU A 204 19.46 -13.45 -6.76
CA LEU A 204 20.57 -13.23 -5.82
C LEU A 204 21.75 -12.57 -6.55
N ARG A 205 21.93 -11.26 -6.40
CA ARG A 205 23.01 -10.51 -7.05
C ARG A 205 24.30 -10.48 -6.23
N ASN A 206 24.18 -10.44 -4.92
CA ASN A 206 25.29 -10.29 -3.98
C ASN A 206 25.01 -11.02 -2.65
N ASP A 207 26.00 -11.02 -1.76
CA ASP A 207 25.94 -11.69 -0.45
C ASP A 207 24.77 -11.20 0.42
N ASN A 208 24.45 -9.91 0.35
CA ASN A 208 23.34 -9.36 1.13
C ASN A 208 21.98 -9.94 0.66
N ASP A 209 21.83 -10.22 -0.63
CA ASP A 209 20.62 -10.81 -1.15
C ASP A 209 20.45 -12.26 -0.67
N VAL A 210 21.57 -13.02 -0.55
CA VAL A 210 21.59 -14.36 0.07
C VAL A 210 21.15 -14.30 1.53
N GLN A 211 21.74 -13.38 2.31
CA GLN A 211 21.38 -13.17 3.72
C GLN A 211 19.88 -12.85 3.86
N ARG A 212 19.34 -12.00 3.00
CA ARG A 212 17.92 -11.63 3.02
C ARG A 212 17.02 -12.80 2.64
N LEU A 213 17.39 -13.61 1.65
CA LEU A 213 16.64 -14.80 1.27
C LEU A 213 16.52 -15.76 2.46
N VAL A 214 17.64 -16.10 3.10
CA VAL A 214 17.66 -17.01 4.25
C VAL A 214 16.88 -16.44 5.43
N THR A 215 17.09 -15.16 5.77
CA THR A 215 16.36 -14.51 6.86
C THR A 215 14.84 -14.52 6.61
N ASN A 216 14.41 -14.21 5.40
CA ASN A 216 12.99 -14.21 5.04
C ASN A 216 12.38 -15.61 5.06
N LEU A 217 13.12 -16.61 4.58
CA LEU A 217 12.68 -18.00 4.61
C LEU A 217 12.43 -18.46 6.06
N PHE A 218 13.41 -18.25 6.95
CA PHE A 218 13.27 -18.62 8.37
C PHE A 218 12.08 -17.89 9.00
N LYS A 219 11.96 -16.58 8.80
CA LYS A 219 10.84 -15.80 9.31
C LYS A 219 9.49 -16.29 8.79
N ALA A 220 9.38 -16.53 7.49
CA ALA A 220 8.13 -16.94 6.85
C ALA A 220 7.72 -18.38 7.16
N THR A 221 8.69 -19.25 7.56
CA THR A 221 8.44 -20.64 7.97
C THR A 221 8.35 -20.82 9.48
N THR A 222 8.51 -19.75 10.28
CA THR A 222 8.33 -19.80 11.74
C THR A 222 6.84 -19.88 12.07
N PRO A 223 6.36 -20.92 12.80
CA PRO A 223 4.96 -21.02 13.17
C PRO A 223 4.51 -19.83 14.01
N LYS A 224 3.35 -19.25 13.68
CA LYS A 224 2.77 -18.13 14.44
C LYS A 224 2.51 -18.56 15.89
N GLY A 225 3.04 -17.82 16.86
CA GLY A 225 2.86 -18.09 18.29
C GLY A 225 3.91 -19.01 18.92
N SER A 226 4.79 -19.65 18.13
CA SER A 226 5.98 -20.30 18.66
C SER A 226 7.11 -19.28 18.75
N GLN A 227 7.26 -18.63 19.91
CA GLN A 227 8.59 -18.11 20.22
C GLN A 227 9.46 -19.35 20.47
N SER A 228 10.47 -19.56 19.62
CA SER A 228 11.52 -20.54 19.91
C SER A 228 12.03 -20.24 21.31
N GLN A 229 11.89 -21.20 22.23
CA GLN A 229 12.38 -21.02 23.60
C GLN A 229 13.91 -20.84 23.63
N ASP A 230 14.58 -21.27 22.55
CA ASP A 230 16.02 -21.09 22.33
C ASP A 230 16.30 -20.66 20.88
N PRO A 231 16.66 -19.39 20.65
CA PRO A 231 17.04 -18.89 19.33
C PRO A 231 18.28 -19.56 18.72
N PHE A 232 19.04 -20.31 19.51
CA PHE A 232 20.27 -20.97 19.07
C PHE A 232 20.02 -21.90 17.88
N TRP A 233 18.98 -22.75 17.94
CA TRP A 233 18.71 -23.75 16.91
C TRP A 233 18.38 -23.12 15.55
N ASP A 234 17.55 -22.10 15.56
CA ASP A 234 17.20 -21.36 14.32
C ASP A 234 18.42 -20.60 13.76
N THR A 235 19.24 -20.01 14.63
CA THR A 235 20.46 -19.32 14.21
C THR A 235 21.46 -20.31 13.60
N ALA A 236 21.71 -21.43 14.26
CA ALA A 236 22.64 -22.44 13.78
C ALA A 236 22.15 -23.10 12.47
N ALA A 237 20.84 -23.39 12.36
CA ALA A 237 20.25 -23.90 11.13
C ALA A 237 20.34 -22.88 9.97
N SER A 238 20.21 -21.59 10.28
CA SER A 238 20.40 -20.54 9.27
C SER A 238 21.85 -20.45 8.78
N MET A 239 22.84 -20.67 9.64
CA MET A 239 24.25 -20.73 9.25
C MET A 239 24.50 -21.87 8.26
N LEU A 240 23.99 -23.08 8.54
CA LEU A 240 24.10 -24.20 7.60
C LEU A 240 23.43 -23.86 6.26
N LEU A 241 22.20 -23.29 6.27
CA LEU A 241 21.55 -22.90 5.03
C LEU A 241 22.33 -21.84 4.27
N LEU A 242 22.92 -20.85 4.97
CA LEU A 242 23.79 -19.86 4.34
C LEU A 242 25.00 -20.51 3.68
N ALA A 243 25.65 -21.47 4.32
CA ALA A 243 26.77 -22.21 3.73
C ALA A 243 26.36 -22.89 2.42
N LEU A 244 25.22 -23.60 2.42
CA LEU A 244 24.70 -24.32 1.25
C LEU A 244 24.33 -23.35 0.11
N VAL A 245 23.59 -22.27 0.42
CA VAL A 245 23.15 -21.28 -0.59
C VAL A 245 24.33 -20.52 -1.16
N PHE A 246 25.33 -20.13 -0.35
CA PHE A 246 26.54 -19.50 -0.85
C PHE A 246 27.37 -20.45 -1.72
N TYR A 247 27.46 -21.73 -1.34
CA TYR A 247 28.14 -22.73 -2.15
C TYR A 247 27.47 -22.85 -3.53
N LEU A 248 26.16 -23.07 -3.59
CA LEU A 248 25.43 -23.17 -4.84
C LEU A 248 25.54 -21.88 -5.66
N LYS A 249 25.47 -20.72 -5.02
CA LYS A 249 25.52 -19.42 -5.70
C LYS A 249 26.82 -19.18 -6.45
N TYR A 250 27.98 -19.61 -5.87
CA TYR A 250 29.29 -19.27 -6.40
C TYR A 250 30.00 -20.40 -7.10
N GLU A 251 29.73 -21.66 -6.71
CA GLU A 251 30.47 -22.82 -7.20
C GLU A 251 29.64 -23.74 -8.13
N ALA A 252 28.31 -23.73 -7.97
CA ALA A 252 27.45 -24.60 -8.78
C ALA A 252 27.07 -23.94 -10.12
N PRO A 253 26.85 -24.75 -11.19
CA PRO A 253 26.29 -24.27 -12.43
C PRO A 253 24.87 -23.70 -12.24
N SER A 254 24.41 -22.83 -13.12
CA SER A 254 23.17 -22.07 -12.97
C SER A 254 21.91 -22.91 -12.85
N ASP A 255 21.88 -24.08 -13.46
CA ASP A 255 20.78 -25.05 -13.44
C ASP A 255 20.69 -25.80 -12.09
N GLU A 256 21.78 -25.85 -11.33
CA GLU A 256 21.81 -26.42 -9.97
C GLU A 256 21.57 -25.35 -8.88
N GLN A 257 21.53 -24.08 -9.22
CA GLN A 257 21.27 -22.99 -8.25
C GLN A 257 19.77 -22.91 -7.95
N ASN A 258 19.27 -23.81 -7.10
CA ASN A 258 17.85 -23.90 -6.72
C ASN A 258 17.64 -24.62 -5.37
N PHE A 259 16.41 -24.58 -4.85
CA PHE A 259 16.08 -25.25 -3.58
C PHE A 259 16.10 -26.77 -3.63
N PRO A 260 15.69 -27.46 -4.72
CA PRO A 260 15.91 -28.89 -4.85
C PRO A 260 17.36 -29.30 -4.59
N MET A 261 18.34 -28.56 -5.13
CA MET A 261 19.75 -28.84 -4.90
C MET A 261 20.18 -28.55 -3.46
N VAL A 262 19.62 -27.53 -2.81
CA VAL A 262 19.83 -27.31 -1.35
C VAL A 262 19.41 -28.55 -0.56
N MET A 263 18.27 -29.18 -0.91
CA MET A 263 17.79 -30.40 -0.27
C MET A 263 18.72 -31.60 -0.51
N GLU A 264 19.26 -31.73 -1.71
CA GLU A 264 20.25 -32.79 -2.03
C GLU A 264 21.55 -32.59 -1.22
N LEU A 265 22.08 -31.37 -1.17
CA LEU A 265 23.26 -31.08 -0.35
C LEU A 265 23.01 -31.35 1.15
N LEU A 266 21.82 -30.98 1.66
CA LEU A 266 21.46 -31.25 3.04
C LEU A 266 21.40 -32.75 3.34
N ARG A 267 20.90 -33.59 2.42
CA ARG A 267 20.89 -35.05 2.53
C ARG A 267 22.31 -35.61 2.45
N ALA A 268 23.17 -35.06 1.59
CA ALA A 268 24.57 -35.47 1.43
C ALA A 268 25.41 -35.20 2.70
N GLY A 269 24.95 -34.26 3.55
CA GLY A 269 25.62 -33.93 4.82
C GLY A 269 25.20 -34.76 6.00
N GLU A 270 24.81 -36.03 5.82
CA GLU A 270 24.42 -36.93 6.93
C GLU A 270 25.47 -36.96 8.03
N VAL A 271 25.06 -36.70 9.29
CA VAL A 271 25.91 -36.78 10.48
C VAL A 271 25.67 -38.11 11.23
N ARG A 272 26.73 -38.87 11.54
CA ARG A 272 26.69 -40.10 12.33
C ARG A 272 27.16 -39.82 13.74
N GLU A 273 26.31 -40.13 14.73
CA GLU A 273 26.63 -39.94 16.15
C GLU A 273 27.53 -41.02 16.73
N ASP A 274 27.59 -42.17 16.07
CA ASP A 274 28.32 -43.38 16.46
C ASP A 274 29.74 -43.47 15.89
N ASP A 275 30.09 -42.57 14.96
CA ASP A 275 31.40 -42.55 14.31
C ASP A 275 31.87 -41.10 14.10
N ASP A 276 32.67 -40.61 15.04
CA ASP A 276 33.29 -39.28 14.99
C ASP A 276 34.31 -39.10 13.83
N SER A 277 34.70 -40.20 13.19
CA SER A 277 35.62 -40.18 12.03
C SER A 277 34.90 -40.16 10.68
N TYR A 278 33.58 -40.26 10.70
CA TYR A 278 32.80 -40.27 9.47
C TYR A 278 32.83 -38.90 8.78
N VAL A 279 33.27 -38.89 7.53
CA VAL A 279 33.27 -37.72 6.64
C VAL A 279 32.12 -37.88 5.65
N SER A 280 31.17 -36.96 5.66
CA SER A 280 30.04 -36.98 4.72
C SER A 280 30.46 -36.50 3.34
N PRO A 281 29.72 -36.81 2.27
CA PRO A 281 29.96 -36.27 0.95
C PRO A 281 29.91 -34.71 0.92
N LEU A 282 29.16 -34.11 1.82
CA LEU A 282 29.13 -32.66 1.96
C LEU A 282 30.43 -32.14 2.57
N ASP A 283 31.00 -32.82 3.58
CA ASP A 283 32.30 -32.46 4.17
C ASP A 283 33.40 -32.50 3.09
N GLU A 284 33.45 -33.60 2.30
CA GLU A 284 34.42 -33.71 1.20
C GLU A 284 34.27 -32.58 0.18
N LEU A 285 33.05 -32.10 -0.07
CA LEU A 285 32.77 -31.01 -0.98
C LEU A 285 33.35 -29.68 -0.46
N PHE A 286 33.16 -29.41 0.85
CA PHE A 286 33.70 -28.22 1.49
C PHE A 286 35.22 -28.29 1.70
N ASP A 287 35.78 -29.47 1.95
CA ASP A 287 37.24 -29.71 2.02
C ASP A 287 37.91 -29.40 0.67
N ARG A 288 37.31 -29.82 -0.46
CA ARG A 288 37.78 -29.47 -1.80
C ARG A 288 37.74 -27.96 -2.04
N LEU A 289 36.65 -27.30 -1.61
CA LEU A 289 36.52 -25.85 -1.71
C LEU A 289 37.60 -25.15 -0.89
N GLU A 290 37.92 -25.66 0.32
CA GLU A 290 38.97 -25.12 1.17
C GLU A 290 40.36 -25.19 0.53
N MET A 291 40.66 -26.28 -0.18
CA MET A 291 41.89 -26.43 -0.92
C MET A 291 42.05 -25.41 -2.07
N VAL A 292 40.93 -25.02 -2.69
CA VAL A 292 40.92 -24.10 -3.84
C VAL A 292 40.83 -22.65 -3.39
N ASN A 293 39.95 -22.34 -2.44
CA ASN A 293 39.67 -20.99 -1.95
C ASN A 293 39.40 -20.98 -0.43
N PRO A 294 40.45 -20.93 0.43
CA PRO A 294 40.30 -21.01 1.88
C PRO A 294 39.49 -19.86 2.51
N GLU A 295 39.37 -18.73 1.80
CA GLU A 295 38.63 -17.54 2.25
C GLU A 295 37.19 -17.46 1.73
N HIS A 296 36.72 -18.51 1.05
CA HIS A 296 35.39 -18.53 0.47
C HIS A 296 34.30 -18.32 1.54
N ILE A 297 33.30 -17.48 1.25
CA ILE A 297 32.26 -17.11 2.22
C ILE A 297 31.46 -18.33 2.72
N ALA A 298 31.18 -19.30 1.86
CA ALA A 298 30.47 -20.52 2.22
C ALA A 298 31.23 -21.32 3.28
N LEU A 299 32.57 -21.39 3.19
CA LEU A 299 33.43 -22.05 4.18
C LEU A 299 33.33 -21.40 5.56
N LYS A 300 33.25 -20.08 5.64
CA LYS A 300 33.13 -19.38 6.93
C LYS A 300 31.88 -19.85 7.68
N TYR A 301 30.74 -19.88 7.00
CA TYR A 301 29.48 -20.35 7.59
C TYR A 301 29.49 -21.87 7.85
N TYR A 302 30.12 -22.65 6.98
CA TYR A 302 30.23 -24.10 7.18
C TYR A 302 31.09 -24.45 8.39
N ARG A 303 32.26 -23.81 8.57
CA ARG A 303 33.13 -23.99 9.74
C ARG A 303 32.41 -23.59 11.04
N ASP A 304 31.67 -22.46 11.03
CA ASP A 304 30.87 -22.04 12.18
C ASP A 304 29.84 -23.10 12.55
N TYR A 305 29.10 -23.65 11.57
CA TYR A 305 28.20 -24.78 11.79
C TYR A 305 28.94 -26.00 12.28
N HIS A 306 30.03 -26.41 11.63
CA HIS A 306 30.76 -27.66 11.89
C HIS A 306 31.59 -27.66 13.20
N SER A 307 31.66 -26.54 13.91
CA SER A 307 32.37 -26.42 15.20
C SER A 307 31.67 -27.14 16.36
N GLY A 308 30.44 -27.64 16.17
CA GLY A 308 29.65 -28.35 17.17
C GLY A 308 30.00 -29.83 17.30
N SER A 309 29.52 -30.49 18.36
CA SER A 309 29.60 -31.96 18.49
C SER A 309 28.64 -32.63 17.47
N ALA A 310 28.92 -33.87 17.06
CA ALA A 310 28.09 -34.64 16.12
C ALA A 310 26.60 -34.63 16.49
N LYS A 311 26.27 -34.81 17.78
CA LYS A 311 24.89 -34.73 18.30
C LYS A 311 24.25 -33.34 18.05
N THR A 312 25.04 -32.27 18.22
CA THR A 312 24.56 -30.90 17.97
C THR A 312 24.34 -30.67 16.49
N LEU A 313 25.30 -31.09 15.65
CA LEU A 313 25.20 -30.98 14.18
C LEU A 313 23.96 -31.69 13.64
N LYS A 314 23.69 -32.92 14.11
CA LYS A 314 22.49 -33.66 13.73
C LYS A 314 21.21 -32.94 14.13
N SER A 315 21.16 -32.33 15.30
CA SER A 315 20.00 -31.55 15.75
C SER A 315 19.80 -30.29 14.89
N ILE A 316 20.88 -29.64 14.49
CA ILE A 316 20.84 -28.46 13.57
C ILE A 316 20.30 -28.89 12.18
N GLN A 317 20.79 -30.02 11.65
CA GLN A 317 20.30 -30.55 10.36
C GLN A 317 18.83 -30.91 10.41
N ILE A 318 18.36 -31.56 11.49
CA ILE A 318 16.93 -31.85 11.67
C ILE A 318 16.11 -30.55 11.72
N THR A 319 16.62 -29.52 12.41
CA THR A 319 15.95 -28.22 12.49
C THR A 319 15.84 -27.59 11.10
N LEU A 320 16.91 -27.59 10.32
CA LEU A 320 16.91 -27.08 8.94
C LEU A 320 15.98 -27.90 8.04
N ALA A 321 16.07 -29.24 8.10
CA ALA A 321 15.21 -30.15 7.34
C ALA A 321 13.72 -29.90 7.63
N ALA A 322 13.37 -29.66 8.91
CA ALA A 322 12.00 -29.31 9.29
C ALA A 322 11.55 -27.96 8.72
N ARG A 323 12.44 -26.96 8.61
CA ARG A 323 12.15 -25.67 7.96
C ARG A 323 11.93 -25.80 6.45
N LEU A 324 12.64 -26.71 5.82
CA LEU A 324 12.64 -26.95 4.38
C LEU A 324 11.76 -28.15 3.95
N GLU A 325 11.04 -28.79 4.87
CA GLU A 325 10.29 -30.03 4.62
C GLU A 325 9.40 -29.99 3.37
N LYS A 326 8.81 -28.83 3.09
CA LYS A 326 7.87 -28.61 1.99
C LYS A 326 8.53 -28.71 0.62
N PHE A 327 9.83 -28.42 0.52
CA PHE A 327 10.59 -28.60 -0.70
C PHE A 327 10.84 -30.09 -1.08
N ASN A 328 10.45 -31.03 -0.20
CA ASN A 328 10.39 -32.45 -0.53
C ASN A 328 9.18 -32.80 -1.42
N LEU A 329 8.19 -31.93 -1.53
CA LEU A 329 7.05 -32.12 -2.42
C LEU A 329 7.50 -31.91 -3.86
N GLU A 330 7.28 -32.89 -4.74
CA GLU A 330 7.67 -32.84 -6.13
C GLU A 330 7.11 -31.59 -6.86
N SER A 331 5.87 -31.23 -6.55
CA SER A 331 5.24 -30.04 -7.12
C SER A 331 5.95 -28.73 -6.73
N LEU A 332 6.38 -28.59 -5.48
CA LEU A 332 7.11 -27.39 -5.04
C LEU A 332 8.56 -27.40 -5.50
N ALA A 333 9.21 -28.58 -5.51
CA ALA A 333 10.55 -28.77 -6.04
C ALA A 333 10.60 -28.36 -7.52
N GLY A 334 9.67 -28.86 -8.33
CA GLY A 334 9.55 -28.47 -9.75
C GLY A 334 9.28 -26.99 -9.94
N LEU A 335 8.37 -26.41 -9.13
CA LEU A 335 8.03 -24.98 -9.17
C LEU A 335 9.24 -24.08 -8.90
N THR A 336 10.19 -24.52 -8.06
CA THR A 336 11.36 -23.72 -7.64
C THR A 336 12.67 -24.10 -8.33
N ALA A 337 12.64 -25.05 -9.27
CA ALA A 337 13.83 -25.50 -9.99
C ALA A 337 14.32 -24.49 -11.04
N THR A 338 13.39 -23.85 -11.77
CA THR A 338 13.67 -22.90 -12.85
C THR A 338 12.91 -21.59 -12.62
N ASP A 339 13.19 -20.55 -13.40
CA ASP A 339 12.50 -19.26 -13.31
C ASP A 339 11.83 -18.86 -14.64
N GLU A 340 10.54 -18.54 -14.56
CA GLU A 340 9.73 -18.03 -15.67
C GLU A 340 9.10 -16.66 -15.34
N LEU A 341 9.30 -16.18 -14.09
CA LEU A 341 8.65 -14.95 -13.66
C LEU A 341 9.36 -13.68 -14.11
N ASP A 342 10.68 -13.71 -14.37
CA ASP A 342 11.48 -12.57 -14.84
C ASP A 342 11.07 -11.25 -14.16
N LEU A 343 11.27 -11.18 -12.83
CA LEU A 343 10.78 -10.08 -11.97
C LEU A 343 11.21 -8.69 -12.43
N PRO A 344 12.43 -8.46 -12.96
CA PRO A 344 12.84 -7.15 -13.45
C PRO A 344 11.96 -6.60 -14.55
N SER A 345 11.42 -7.47 -15.42
CA SER A 345 10.61 -7.06 -16.57
C SER A 345 9.31 -6.31 -16.19
N LEU A 346 8.81 -6.49 -14.95
CA LEU A 346 7.65 -5.74 -14.47
C LEU A 346 7.88 -4.22 -14.44
N GLY A 347 9.13 -3.78 -14.30
CA GLY A 347 9.48 -2.36 -14.36
C GLY A 347 9.75 -1.84 -15.77
N GLU A 348 9.84 -2.71 -16.78
CA GLU A 348 10.30 -2.39 -18.13
C GLU A 348 9.22 -2.51 -19.21
N LYS A 349 8.32 -3.48 -19.06
CA LYS A 349 7.22 -3.74 -19.99
C LYS A 349 5.92 -4.01 -19.23
N LYS A 350 4.80 -4.08 -19.96
CA LYS A 350 3.50 -4.38 -19.35
C LYS A 350 3.42 -5.87 -19.02
N VAL A 351 3.57 -6.18 -17.73
CA VAL A 351 3.42 -7.53 -17.17
C VAL A 351 2.33 -7.52 -16.12
N ALA A 352 1.55 -8.58 -16.06
CA ALA A 352 0.61 -8.83 -14.98
C ALA A 352 0.99 -10.13 -14.29
N LEU A 353 1.62 -10.03 -13.13
CA LEU A 353 1.99 -11.14 -12.28
C LEU A 353 0.89 -11.39 -11.26
N PHE A 354 0.32 -12.58 -11.27
CA PHE A 354 -0.66 -13.05 -10.29
C PHE A 354 0.00 -14.05 -9.34
N ALA A 355 -0.21 -13.84 -8.03
CA ALA A 355 0.13 -14.81 -7.01
C ALA A 355 -1.17 -15.39 -6.45
N LEU A 356 -1.47 -16.63 -6.81
CA LEU A 356 -2.66 -17.34 -6.36
C LEU A 356 -2.35 -18.10 -5.08
N ILE A 357 -3.07 -17.81 -4.02
CA ILE A 357 -2.91 -18.47 -2.73
C ILE A 357 -4.24 -19.09 -2.30
N PRO A 358 -4.23 -20.25 -1.63
CA PRO A 358 -5.44 -20.79 -1.03
C PRO A 358 -5.96 -19.86 0.07
N ASP A 359 -7.27 -19.69 0.19
CA ASP A 359 -7.90 -18.85 1.22
C ASP A 359 -7.96 -19.54 2.60
N ASN A 360 -7.91 -20.87 2.60
CA ASN A 360 -8.03 -21.73 3.79
C ASN A 360 -6.73 -22.42 4.22
N ASP A 361 -5.65 -22.29 3.44
CA ASP A 361 -4.34 -22.87 3.74
C ASP A 361 -3.22 -21.84 3.51
N THR A 362 -2.42 -21.62 4.54
CA THR A 362 -1.27 -20.69 4.50
C THR A 362 0.07 -21.41 4.36
N SER A 363 0.06 -22.73 4.17
CA SER A 363 1.27 -23.58 4.21
C SER A 363 2.35 -23.16 3.23
N PHE A 364 1.98 -22.65 2.06
CA PHE A 364 2.92 -22.24 0.99
C PHE A 364 3.08 -20.72 0.87
N ASN A 365 2.43 -19.93 1.72
CA ASN A 365 2.49 -18.47 1.65
C ASN A 365 3.90 -17.90 1.92
N PHE A 366 4.80 -18.70 2.49
CA PHE A 366 6.21 -18.31 2.64
C PHE A 366 6.88 -18.01 1.29
N LEU A 367 6.52 -18.75 0.23
CA LEU A 367 7.08 -18.52 -1.10
C LEU A 367 6.63 -17.17 -1.67
N VAL A 368 5.38 -16.79 -1.46
CA VAL A 368 4.87 -15.46 -1.83
C VAL A 368 5.56 -14.36 -1.03
N SER A 369 5.87 -14.61 0.25
CA SER A 369 6.62 -13.66 1.08
C SER A 369 8.04 -13.40 0.55
N ILE A 370 8.72 -14.46 0.09
CA ILE A 370 10.02 -14.37 -0.58
C ILE A 370 9.86 -13.59 -1.90
N LEU A 371 8.86 -13.95 -2.71
CA LEU A 371 8.57 -13.29 -3.99
C LEU A 371 8.39 -11.78 -3.81
N TYR A 372 7.56 -11.32 -2.86
CA TYR A 372 7.35 -9.89 -2.63
C TYR A 372 8.63 -9.17 -2.19
N THR A 373 9.42 -9.81 -1.33
CA THR A 373 10.70 -9.24 -0.91
C THR A 373 11.63 -9.05 -2.10
N GLN A 374 11.76 -10.08 -2.95
CA GLN A 374 12.60 -10.01 -4.14
C GLN A 374 12.05 -9.04 -5.18
N LEU A 375 10.72 -8.96 -5.37
CA LEU A 375 10.09 -7.98 -6.24
C LEU A 375 10.48 -6.55 -5.86
N PHE A 376 10.32 -6.17 -4.59
CA PHE A 376 10.72 -4.83 -4.15
C PHE A 376 12.21 -4.59 -4.34
N GLN A 377 13.06 -5.56 -4.04
CA GLN A 377 14.51 -5.46 -4.23
C GLN A 377 14.89 -5.28 -5.69
N GLN A 378 14.31 -6.10 -6.60
CA GLN A 378 14.62 -6.03 -8.03
C GLN A 378 14.12 -4.73 -8.65
N LEU A 379 12.87 -4.33 -8.38
CA LEU A 379 12.29 -3.10 -8.93
C LEU A 379 13.02 -1.85 -8.42
N PHE A 380 13.38 -1.81 -7.14
CA PHE A 380 14.11 -0.67 -6.59
C PHE A 380 15.53 -0.60 -7.13
N TYR A 381 16.22 -1.73 -7.21
CA TYR A 381 17.54 -1.80 -7.82
C TYR A 381 17.52 -1.32 -9.28
N LEU A 382 16.55 -1.80 -10.04
CA LEU A 382 16.37 -1.42 -11.45
C LEU A 382 16.11 0.08 -11.59
N ALA A 383 15.21 0.63 -10.77
CA ALA A 383 14.92 2.07 -10.76
C ALA A 383 16.16 2.91 -10.44
N ASP A 384 16.89 2.53 -9.39
CA ASP A 384 18.01 3.32 -8.87
C ASP A 384 19.27 3.23 -9.76
N HIS A 385 19.59 2.03 -10.30
CA HIS A 385 20.85 1.79 -11.01
C HIS A 385 20.73 1.84 -12.53
N LYS A 386 19.58 1.44 -13.11
CA LYS A 386 19.42 1.43 -14.57
C LYS A 386 18.66 2.65 -15.09
N TYR A 387 17.66 3.15 -14.35
CA TYR A 387 16.74 4.18 -14.85
C TYR A 387 16.81 5.52 -14.10
N GLY A 388 17.86 5.77 -13.34
CA GLY A 388 18.09 7.08 -12.72
C GLY A 388 17.04 7.51 -11.69
N GLY A 389 16.42 6.55 -11.00
CA GLY A 389 15.56 6.77 -9.85
C GLY A 389 14.05 6.48 -10.07
N SER A 390 13.62 6.13 -11.29
CA SER A 390 12.20 5.78 -11.53
C SER A 390 12.08 4.79 -12.68
N LEU A 391 11.25 3.76 -12.49
CA LEU A 391 10.95 2.77 -13.51
C LEU A 391 10.30 3.41 -14.75
N PRO A 392 10.58 2.91 -15.97
CA PRO A 392 9.92 3.35 -17.20
C PRO A 392 8.44 2.96 -17.24
N VAL A 393 8.09 1.81 -16.67
CA VAL A 393 6.71 1.36 -16.51
C VAL A 393 6.35 1.35 -15.02
N HIS A 394 5.30 2.08 -14.65
CA HIS A 394 4.82 2.07 -13.27
C HIS A 394 4.35 0.66 -12.87
N CYS A 395 4.78 0.17 -11.72
CA CYS A 395 4.37 -1.12 -11.19
C CYS A 395 3.43 -0.94 -9.99
N HIS A 396 2.20 -1.45 -10.11
CA HIS A 396 1.17 -1.34 -9.08
C HIS A 396 0.87 -2.70 -8.44
N PHE A 397 1.05 -2.77 -7.12
CA PHE A 397 0.74 -3.95 -6.32
C PHE A 397 -0.71 -3.88 -5.83
N ILE A 398 -1.53 -4.88 -6.15
CA ILE A 398 -2.89 -5.07 -5.62
C ILE A 398 -2.82 -6.26 -4.66
N MET A 399 -2.80 -5.98 -3.37
CA MET A 399 -2.64 -7.01 -2.34
C MET A 399 -4.00 -7.33 -1.72
N ASP A 400 -4.83 -8.11 -2.44
CA ASP A 400 -6.12 -8.57 -1.90
C ASP A 400 -5.85 -9.60 -0.79
N GLU A 401 -6.53 -9.42 0.34
CA GLU A 401 -6.25 -10.17 1.58
C GLU A 401 -4.78 -10.07 2.07
N PHE A 402 -4.27 -8.85 2.11
CA PHE A 402 -2.93 -8.48 2.57
C PHE A 402 -2.45 -9.22 3.84
N ALA A 403 -3.38 -9.53 4.75
CA ALA A 403 -3.06 -10.20 6.01
C ALA A 403 -2.59 -11.65 5.88
N ASN A 404 -2.76 -12.26 4.71
CA ASN A 404 -2.40 -13.67 4.49
C ASN A 404 -0.93 -13.87 4.10
N VAL A 405 -0.18 -12.80 3.83
CA VAL A 405 1.23 -12.86 3.42
C VAL A 405 2.10 -12.18 4.47
N SER A 406 3.21 -12.82 4.84
CA SER A 406 4.23 -12.23 5.70
C SER A 406 5.11 -11.30 4.86
N LEU A 407 5.11 -10.03 5.18
CA LEU A 407 5.95 -9.02 4.52
C LEU A 407 7.19 -8.69 5.38
N PRO A 408 8.21 -8.05 4.80
CA PRO A 408 9.37 -7.57 5.56
C PRO A 408 8.95 -6.66 6.72
N ASP A 409 9.66 -6.72 7.86
CA ASP A 409 9.38 -5.85 9.02
C ASP A 409 9.49 -4.37 8.69
N ASP A 410 10.36 -4.02 7.74
CA ASP A 410 10.56 -2.64 7.25
C ASP A 410 9.57 -2.24 6.14
N PHE A 411 8.41 -2.89 6.04
CA PHE A 411 7.44 -2.60 4.98
C PHE A 411 6.95 -1.15 4.97
N ASP A 412 6.86 -0.52 6.13
CA ASP A 412 6.55 0.90 6.25
C ASP A 412 7.63 1.80 5.60
N LYS A 413 8.90 1.43 5.73
CA LYS A 413 10.02 2.11 5.06
C LYS A 413 9.97 1.89 3.55
N ILE A 414 9.67 0.66 3.12
CA ILE A 414 9.48 0.32 1.71
C ILE A 414 8.38 1.19 1.10
N LEU A 415 7.23 1.33 1.76
CA LEU A 415 6.12 2.20 1.33
C LEU A 415 6.53 3.65 1.14
N SER A 416 7.37 4.16 2.05
CA SER A 416 7.80 5.57 2.03
C SER A 416 8.63 5.94 0.80
N VAL A 417 9.37 4.98 0.25
CA VAL A 417 10.30 5.18 -0.88
C VAL A 417 9.75 4.75 -2.25
N MET A 418 8.63 4.03 -2.28
CA MET A 418 8.02 3.51 -3.52
C MET A 418 7.70 4.60 -4.55
N ARG A 419 7.13 5.72 -4.08
CA ARG A 419 6.67 6.80 -4.95
C ARG A 419 7.74 7.30 -5.93
N SER A 420 8.95 7.53 -5.46
CA SER A 420 10.05 8.06 -6.30
C SER A 420 10.45 7.08 -7.40
N ARG A 421 10.31 5.78 -7.14
CA ARG A 421 10.73 4.69 -8.02
C ARG A 421 9.69 4.23 -9.02
N GLY A 422 8.50 4.83 -9.03
CA GLY A 422 7.42 4.42 -9.93
C GLY A 422 6.73 3.12 -9.48
N VAL A 423 6.68 2.89 -8.18
CA VAL A 423 6.00 1.75 -7.57
C VAL A 423 4.90 2.25 -6.65
N SER A 424 3.77 1.55 -6.57
CA SER A 424 2.68 1.85 -5.66
C SER A 424 1.94 0.58 -5.21
N VAL A 425 1.19 0.69 -4.12
CA VAL A 425 0.49 -0.44 -3.54
C VAL A 425 -0.95 -0.10 -3.15
N SER A 426 -1.85 -1.03 -3.38
CA SER A 426 -3.19 -1.09 -2.80
C SER A 426 -3.19 -2.15 -1.71
N ILE A 427 -3.23 -1.72 -0.45
CA ILE A 427 -3.31 -2.58 0.72
C ILE A 427 -4.79 -2.84 1.01
N ILE A 428 -5.22 -4.08 0.90
CA ILE A 428 -6.64 -4.44 1.02
C ILE A 428 -6.84 -5.33 2.23
N LEU A 429 -7.68 -4.88 3.16
CA LEU A 429 -7.92 -5.49 4.45
C LEU A 429 -9.42 -5.70 4.70
N GLN A 430 -9.75 -6.67 5.53
CA GLN A 430 -11.12 -6.83 6.01
C GLN A 430 -11.45 -5.79 7.10
N ASN A 431 -10.47 -5.49 7.97
CA ASN A 431 -10.58 -4.51 9.04
C ASN A 431 -9.18 -4.02 9.47
N LEU A 432 -9.12 -2.92 10.21
CA LEU A 432 -7.86 -2.36 10.70
C LEU A 432 -7.20 -3.20 11.81
N ALA A 433 -7.97 -4.05 12.51
CA ALA A 433 -7.40 -4.93 13.53
C ALA A 433 -6.40 -5.92 12.92
N GLN A 434 -6.61 -6.36 11.66
CA GLN A 434 -5.65 -7.20 10.94
C GLN A 434 -4.30 -6.48 10.76
N LEU A 435 -4.32 -5.21 10.37
CA LEU A 435 -3.08 -4.43 10.19
C LEU A 435 -2.36 -4.21 11.53
N LYS A 436 -3.12 -3.92 12.59
CA LYS A 436 -2.58 -3.76 13.94
C LYS A 436 -1.96 -5.05 14.48
N ALA A 437 -2.54 -6.19 14.17
CA ALA A 437 -1.99 -7.50 14.58
C ALA A 437 -0.69 -7.86 13.83
N LEU A 438 -0.57 -7.47 12.56
CA LEU A 438 0.63 -7.72 11.74
C LEU A 438 1.78 -6.76 12.06
N PHE A 439 1.47 -5.49 12.34
CA PHE A 439 2.44 -4.41 12.50
C PHE A 439 2.12 -3.57 13.75
N GLU A 440 2.26 -4.17 14.94
CA GLU A 440 1.84 -3.59 16.23
C GLU A 440 2.29 -2.13 16.42
N LYS A 441 3.53 -1.80 16.04
CA LYS A 441 4.14 -0.47 16.22
C LYS A 441 4.14 0.37 14.93
N GLN A 442 4.09 -0.26 13.75
CA GLN A 442 4.26 0.41 12.46
C GLN A 442 2.93 0.64 11.72
N TRP A 443 1.79 0.12 12.21
CA TRP A 443 0.51 0.21 11.51
C TRP A 443 0.11 1.66 11.18
N GLU A 444 0.36 2.61 12.09
CA GLU A 444 0.08 4.04 11.85
C GLU A 444 0.99 4.62 10.77
N SER A 445 2.27 4.21 10.73
CA SER A 445 3.20 4.59 9.67
C SER A 445 2.75 4.05 8.31
N ILE A 446 2.26 2.81 8.25
CA ILE A 446 1.72 2.21 7.02
C ILE A 446 0.50 2.99 6.52
N VAL A 447 -0.46 3.28 7.40
CA VAL A 447 -1.64 4.10 7.05
C VAL A 447 -1.23 5.50 6.62
N GLY A 448 -0.28 6.13 7.34
CA GLY A 448 0.25 7.46 7.03
C GLY A 448 0.99 7.54 5.67
N ASN A 449 1.51 6.42 5.19
CA ASN A 449 2.14 6.30 3.87
C ASN A 449 1.13 6.00 2.73
N CYS A 450 -0.17 5.95 3.02
CA CYS A 450 -1.23 5.86 2.03
C CYS A 450 -1.94 7.22 1.91
N ASP A 451 -1.84 7.86 0.74
CA ASP A 451 -2.50 9.16 0.50
C ASP A 451 -4.02 9.03 0.35
N GLU A 452 -4.52 7.82 0.07
CA GLU A 452 -5.94 7.54 0.03
C GLU A 452 -6.31 6.42 1.02
N PHE A 453 -7.49 6.58 1.62
CA PHE A 453 -8.15 5.54 2.40
C PHE A 453 -9.58 5.38 1.91
N LEU A 454 -9.94 4.16 1.51
CA LEU A 454 -11.27 3.80 1.01
C LEU A 454 -11.92 2.80 1.97
N TYR A 455 -13.01 3.21 2.59
CA TYR A 455 -13.82 2.35 3.45
C TYR A 455 -15.08 1.87 2.73
N LEU A 456 -15.25 0.56 2.62
CA LEU A 456 -16.34 -0.09 1.89
C LEU A 456 -17.43 -0.66 2.80
N GLY A 457 -17.34 -0.43 4.11
CA GLY A 457 -18.25 -1.00 5.10
C GLY A 457 -17.66 -2.25 5.78
N GLY A 458 -18.18 -2.56 6.95
CA GLY A 458 -17.72 -3.70 7.76
C GLY A 458 -18.42 -3.72 9.12
N ASN A 459 -18.08 -4.69 9.97
CA ASN A 459 -18.72 -4.88 11.28
C ASN A 459 -17.74 -4.80 12.47
N GLU A 460 -16.48 -4.37 12.24
CA GLU A 460 -15.46 -4.35 13.28
C GLU A 460 -15.40 -2.98 13.97
N GLN A 461 -15.54 -2.97 15.29
CA GLN A 461 -15.75 -1.76 16.10
C GLN A 461 -14.56 -0.79 16.08
N SER A 462 -13.31 -1.28 16.10
CA SER A 462 -12.16 -0.38 16.12
C SER A 462 -12.00 0.36 14.81
N THR A 463 -12.39 -0.26 13.70
CA THR A 463 -12.45 0.38 12.37
C THR A 463 -13.53 1.45 12.32
N HIS A 464 -14.73 1.20 12.87
CA HIS A 464 -15.80 2.20 12.90
C HIS A 464 -15.38 3.45 13.68
N LYS A 465 -14.75 3.26 14.86
CA LYS A 465 -14.22 4.37 15.66
C LYS A 465 -13.17 5.17 14.88
N TYR A 466 -12.23 4.48 14.26
CA TYR A 466 -11.18 5.13 13.48
C TYR A 466 -11.76 5.93 12.30
N VAL A 467 -12.71 5.38 11.56
CA VAL A 467 -13.37 6.06 10.44
C VAL A 467 -14.16 7.29 10.93
N SER A 468 -14.89 7.18 12.04
CA SER A 468 -15.62 8.30 12.65
C SER A 468 -14.67 9.42 13.09
N GLU A 469 -13.53 9.07 13.71
CA GLU A 469 -12.49 10.04 14.11
C GLU A 469 -11.86 10.75 12.90
N LEU A 470 -11.61 10.02 11.79
CA LEU A 470 -11.11 10.61 10.54
C LEU A 470 -12.11 11.55 9.88
N LEU A 471 -13.41 11.27 9.99
CA LEU A 471 -14.47 12.16 9.49
C LEU A 471 -14.49 13.48 10.26
N GLY A 472 -14.14 13.44 11.56
CA GLY A 472 -14.08 14.59 12.43
C GLY A 472 -15.45 15.08 12.90
N LYS A 473 -15.45 16.25 13.57
CA LYS A 473 -16.65 16.86 14.16
C LYS A 473 -17.11 18.06 13.35
N GLU A 474 -18.41 18.19 13.21
CA GLU A 474 -19.09 19.40 12.71
C GLU A 474 -19.77 20.14 13.85
N THR A 475 -19.99 21.43 13.66
CA THR A 475 -20.76 22.26 14.57
C THR A 475 -22.20 22.27 14.12
N ILE A 476 -23.11 21.84 15.00
CA ILE A 476 -24.57 21.80 14.76
C ILE A 476 -25.29 22.74 15.69
N ASP A 477 -26.37 23.34 15.19
CA ASP A 477 -27.32 24.11 15.99
C ASP A 477 -28.34 23.14 16.60
N THR A 478 -28.44 23.11 17.94
CA THR A 478 -29.41 22.27 18.67
C THR A 478 -30.40 23.15 19.39
N ASN A 479 -31.69 22.86 19.19
CA ASN A 479 -32.77 23.54 19.87
C ASN A 479 -33.35 22.63 20.93
N THR A 480 -33.32 23.06 22.21
CA THR A 480 -34.02 22.37 23.27
C THR A 480 -35.32 23.11 23.57
N TYR A 481 -36.45 22.40 23.53
CA TYR A 481 -37.77 22.93 23.83
C TYR A 481 -38.18 22.49 25.23
N GLY A 482 -38.34 23.46 26.14
CA GLY A 482 -38.89 23.22 27.46
C GLY A 482 -40.36 23.71 27.51
N LYS A 483 -41.31 22.79 27.78
CA LYS A 483 -42.70 23.12 28.03
C LYS A 483 -43.04 22.75 29.47
N SER A 484 -43.30 23.76 30.31
CA SER A 484 -43.86 23.49 31.63
C SER A 484 -45.39 23.57 31.58
N SER A 485 -46.06 22.55 32.06
CA SER A 485 -47.52 22.49 32.13
C SER A 485 -47.95 22.85 33.54
N GLY A 486 -48.33 24.12 33.76
CA GLY A 486 -48.87 24.66 34.99
C GLY A 486 -49.73 25.86 34.70
N ARG A 487 -50.43 26.42 35.73
CA ARG A 487 -51.40 27.52 35.61
C ARG A 487 -50.84 28.83 34.96
N SER A 488 -49.51 28.93 34.76
CA SER A 488 -48.82 29.91 33.90
C SER A 488 -47.75 29.18 33.08
N GLY A 489 -48.21 28.42 32.06
CA GLY A 489 -47.30 27.65 31.18
C GLY A 489 -46.27 28.53 30.51
N ASN A 490 -44.99 28.26 30.75
CA ASN A 490 -43.87 28.99 30.13
C ASN A 490 -43.28 28.13 29.03
N TYR A 491 -43.12 28.72 27.84
CA TYR A 491 -42.48 28.07 26.69
C TYR A 491 -41.07 28.71 26.55
N SER A 492 -40.01 27.92 26.76
CA SER A 492 -38.65 28.39 26.56
C SER A 492 -38.00 27.63 25.42
N THR A 493 -37.44 28.34 24.49
CA THR A 493 -36.58 27.77 23.44
C THR A 493 -35.14 28.16 23.76
N ASN A 494 -34.29 27.17 24.01
CA ASN A 494 -32.88 27.40 24.23
C ASN A 494 -32.10 26.99 23.01
N TYR A 495 -31.39 27.94 22.39
CA TYR A 495 -30.50 27.71 21.29
C TYR A 495 -29.10 27.36 21.82
N GLN A 496 -28.63 26.15 21.48
CA GLN A 496 -27.30 25.71 21.92
C GLN A 496 -26.53 25.22 20.66
N ILE A 497 -25.26 25.61 20.64
CA ILE A 497 -24.32 25.13 19.62
C ILE A 497 -23.55 23.97 20.22
N SER A 498 -23.50 22.81 19.54
CA SER A 498 -22.79 21.62 20.00
C SER A 498 -21.96 20.99 18.86
N GLY A 499 -20.94 20.22 19.26
CA GLY A 499 -20.16 19.43 18.31
C GLY A 499 -20.73 18.03 18.15
N ARG A 500 -20.86 17.58 16.91
CA ARG A 500 -21.24 16.21 16.58
C ARG A 500 -20.24 15.62 15.60
N GLU A 501 -19.91 14.34 15.72
CA GLU A 501 -19.19 13.63 14.66
C GLU A 501 -20.00 13.69 13.36
N LEU A 502 -19.31 13.91 12.21
CA LEU A 502 -19.92 13.95 10.88
C LEU A 502 -20.68 12.63 10.57
N MET A 503 -20.15 11.51 11.06
CA MET A 503 -20.85 10.25 11.28
C MET A 503 -20.37 9.63 12.59
N THR A 504 -21.27 9.21 13.45
CA THR A 504 -20.94 8.45 14.65
C THR A 504 -20.46 7.03 14.29
N PRO A 505 -19.74 6.31 15.17
CA PRO A 505 -19.32 4.92 14.90
C PRO A 505 -20.51 4.00 14.54
N ASP A 506 -21.68 4.22 15.14
CA ASP A 506 -22.90 3.47 14.84
C ASP A 506 -23.44 3.77 13.43
N GLU A 507 -23.39 5.03 13.01
CA GLU A 507 -23.76 5.44 11.65
C GLU A 507 -22.79 4.88 10.61
N VAL A 508 -21.47 4.84 10.93
CA VAL A 508 -20.46 4.18 10.09
C VAL A 508 -20.75 2.69 9.95
N ARG A 509 -21.14 2.01 11.04
CA ARG A 509 -21.55 0.60 11.01
C ARG A 509 -22.79 0.37 10.12
N MET A 510 -23.74 1.31 10.15
CA MET A 510 -24.97 1.25 9.37
C MET A 510 -24.82 1.81 7.94
N LEU A 511 -23.60 2.09 7.48
CA LEU A 511 -23.38 2.57 6.12
C LEU A 511 -24.03 1.64 5.10
N ASN A 512 -24.91 2.19 4.26
CA ASN A 512 -25.57 1.42 3.23
C ASN A 512 -24.53 0.82 2.27
N ASN A 513 -24.65 -0.47 1.96
CA ASN A 513 -23.67 -1.22 1.18
C ASN A 513 -23.42 -0.70 -0.25
N ARG A 514 -24.24 0.23 -0.74
CA ARG A 514 -24.02 0.90 -2.04
C ARG A 514 -22.96 2.00 -1.97
N TYR A 515 -22.67 2.53 -0.77
CA TYR A 515 -21.78 3.67 -0.56
C TYR A 515 -20.40 3.22 -0.07
N ALA A 516 -19.44 4.08 -0.34
CA ALA A 516 -18.08 4.03 0.20
C ALA A 516 -17.73 5.40 0.81
N LEU A 517 -16.87 5.39 1.80
CA LEU A 517 -16.27 6.60 2.36
C LEU A 517 -14.83 6.70 1.84
N LEU A 518 -14.54 7.80 1.18
CA LEU A 518 -13.23 8.07 0.61
C LEU A 518 -12.56 9.23 1.34
N PHE A 519 -11.35 8.98 1.80
CA PHE A 519 -10.47 9.97 2.39
C PHE A 519 -9.26 10.16 1.48
N VAL A 520 -8.97 11.40 1.14
CA VAL A 520 -7.82 11.81 0.33
C VAL A 520 -7.04 12.83 1.13
N ARG A 521 -5.75 12.61 1.34
CA ARG A 521 -4.91 13.48 2.18
C ARG A 521 -5.05 14.95 1.79
N GLY A 522 -5.38 15.80 2.78
CA GLY A 522 -5.56 17.25 2.60
C GLY A 522 -6.87 17.67 1.93
N GLU A 523 -7.79 16.73 1.73
CA GLU A 523 -9.13 16.99 1.19
C GLU A 523 -10.22 16.61 2.21
N ARG A 524 -11.43 17.13 1.97
CA ARG A 524 -12.60 16.72 2.75
C ARG A 524 -13.02 15.30 2.39
N PRO A 525 -13.50 14.50 3.34
CA PRO A 525 -14.00 13.16 3.07
C PRO A 525 -15.20 13.18 2.11
N VAL A 526 -15.30 12.19 1.26
CA VAL A 526 -16.39 12.06 0.29
C VAL A 526 -17.13 10.74 0.51
N MET A 527 -18.45 10.84 0.65
CA MET A 527 -19.35 9.68 0.58
C MET A 527 -19.86 9.58 -0.85
N ASP A 528 -19.58 8.46 -1.52
CA ASP A 528 -19.96 8.22 -2.93
C ASP A 528 -20.35 6.75 -3.14
N PHE A 529 -20.96 6.47 -4.27
CA PHE A 529 -21.28 5.09 -4.64
C PHE A 529 -20.02 4.26 -4.89
N LYS A 530 -20.03 2.99 -4.49
CA LYS A 530 -19.02 2.02 -4.92
C LYS A 530 -18.97 1.93 -6.43
N TYR A 531 -17.79 1.66 -7.00
CA TYR A 531 -17.64 1.58 -8.44
C TYR A 531 -18.41 0.37 -9.02
N ASP A 532 -19.29 0.62 -9.97
CA ASP A 532 -20.01 -0.42 -10.67
C ASP A 532 -19.16 -0.98 -11.82
N ILE A 533 -18.65 -2.20 -11.67
CA ILE A 533 -17.78 -2.86 -12.66
C ILE A 533 -18.46 -2.99 -14.03
N LEU A 534 -19.78 -3.14 -14.08
CA LEU A 534 -20.52 -3.25 -15.34
C LEU A 534 -20.50 -1.96 -16.16
N LYS A 535 -20.15 -0.83 -15.55
CA LYS A 535 -19.95 0.45 -16.24
C LYS A 535 -18.51 0.67 -16.72
N HIS A 536 -17.63 -0.29 -16.46
CA HIS A 536 -16.23 -0.17 -16.90
C HIS A 536 -16.12 -0.29 -18.43
N PRO A 537 -15.35 0.57 -19.13
CA PRO A 537 -15.23 0.52 -20.59
C PRO A 537 -14.78 -0.83 -21.14
N ASN A 538 -13.92 -1.53 -20.41
CA ASN A 538 -13.35 -2.81 -20.79
C ASN A 538 -14.18 -4.04 -20.34
N VAL A 539 -15.35 -3.86 -19.70
CA VAL A 539 -16.11 -4.98 -19.14
C VAL A 539 -16.45 -6.06 -20.15
N LYS A 540 -16.76 -5.68 -21.39
CA LYS A 540 -17.08 -6.61 -22.49
C LYS A 540 -15.94 -7.59 -22.85
N LEU A 541 -14.73 -7.32 -22.39
CA LEU A 541 -13.54 -8.16 -22.61
C LEU A 541 -13.23 -9.05 -21.41
N THR A 542 -14.07 -9.09 -20.39
CA THR A 542 -13.92 -9.85 -19.15
C THR A 542 -15.01 -10.90 -19.01
N ALA A 543 -14.85 -11.83 -18.08
CA ALA A 543 -15.87 -12.81 -17.76
C ALA A 543 -17.15 -12.16 -17.22
N ASP A 544 -17.06 -11.09 -16.41
CA ASP A 544 -18.20 -10.29 -15.97
C ASP A 544 -18.99 -9.70 -17.18
N GLY A 545 -18.36 -9.52 -18.32
CA GLY A 545 -18.98 -9.05 -19.58
C GLY A 545 -19.37 -10.16 -20.56
N GLY A 546 -19.28 -11.43 -20.15
CA GLY A 546 -19.71 -12.59 -20.93
C GLY A 546 -18.61 -13.26 -21.75
N GLN A 547 -17.33 -12.91 -21.55
CA GLN A 547 -16.22 -13.68 -22.12
C GLN A 547 -16.04 -15.01 -21.35
N PRO A 548 -15.48 -16.05 -21.97
CA PRO A 548 -15.10 -17.26 -21.25
C PRO A 548 -14.07 -16.93 -20.16
N PRO A 549 -14.11 -17.65 -19.02
CA PRO A 549 -13.09 -17.53 -18.00
C PRO A 549 -11.69 -17.78 -18.55
N TYR A 550 -10.71 -16.98 -18.12
CA TYR A 550 -9.31 -17.17 -18.50
C TYR A 550 -8.74 -18.40 -17.82
N ILE A 551 -8.07 -19.25 -18.59
CA ILE A 551 -7.38 -20.44 -18.10
C ILE A 551 -5.89 -20.20 -18.31
N HIS A 552 -5.11 -20.19 -17.22
CA HIS A 552 -3.65 -20.11 -17.26
C HIS A 552 -3.05 -21.51 -17.18
N GLY A 553 -1.87 -21.67 -17.77
CA GLY A 553 -1.09 -22.90 -17.75
C GLY A 553 -1.86 -24.08 -18.35
N GLU A 554 -1.52 -24.51 -19.54
CA GLU A 554 -1.98 -25.83 -19.97
C GLU A 554 -1.28 -26.86 -19.08
N PRO A 555 -2.00 -27.89 -18.58
CA PRO A 555 -1.35 -28.95 -17.86
C PRO A 555 -0.34 -29.60 -18.84
N THR A 556 0.93 -29.41 -18.55
CA THR A 556 1.95 -30.18 -19.26
C THR A 556 1.76 -31.63 -18.82
N GLN A 557 0.98 -32.39 -19.57
CA GLN A 557 1.01 -33.83 -19.47
C GLN A 557 2.36 -34.26 -20.06
N ALA A 558 3.38 -34.26 -19.23
CA ALA A 558 4.58 -35.03 -19.53
C ALA A 558 4.19 -36.50 -19.40
N VAL A 559 3.61 -37.04 -20.44
CA VAL A 559 3.61 -38.49 -20.63
C VAL A 559 5.04 -38.84 -21.05
N ALA A 560 5.89 -39.08 -20.07
CA ALA A 560 7.17 -39.74 -20.28
C ALA A 560 6.84 -41.19 -20.65
N THR A 561 6.67 -41.46 -21.91
CA THR A 561 6.66 -42.84 -22.42
C THR A 561 8.10 -43.30 -22.40
N LEU A 562 8.49 -44.04 -21.35
CA LEU A 562 9.74 -44.76 -21.31
C LEU A 562 9.62 -45.91 -22.36
N VAL A 563 10.09 -45.68 -23.55
CA VAL A 563 10.31 -46.76 -24.55
C VAL A 563 11.60 -47.45 -24.13
N PHE A 564 11.50 -48.62 -23.54
CA PHE A 564 12.64 -49.51 -23.36
C PHE A 564 12.91 -50.19 -24.70
N ASP A 565 13.80 -49.64 -25.50
CA ASP A 565 14.31 -50.34 -26.66
C ASP A 565 15.47 -51.24 -26.23
N SER A 566 15.23 -52.56 -26.27
CA SER A 566 16.17 -53.57 -25.78
C SER A 566 17.37 -53.82 -26.74
N ASP A 567 17.46 -53.07 -27.83
CA ASP A 567 18.45 -53.34 -28.90
C ASP A 567 19.44 -52.19 -29.19
N ILE A 568 19.68 -51.27 -28.25
CA ILE A 568 20.69 -50.22 -28.42
C ILE A 568 22.03 -50.65 -27.81
N PRO A 569 23.13 -50.74 -28.58
CA PRO A 569 24.45 -51.01 -28.05
C PRO A 569 25.00 -49.83 -27.24
N ASP A 570 25.74 -50.13 -26.18
CA ASP A 570 26.23 -49.34 -25.07
C ASP A 570 27.03 -48.04 -25.35
N ASN A 571 26.94 -47.41 -26.51
CA ASN A 571 27.82 -46.28 -26.83
C ASN A 571 27.18 -45.08 -27.54
N ALA A 572 25.91 -44.76 -27.30
CA ALA A 572 25.37 -43.48 -27.80
C ALA A 572 24.23 -42.92 -26.96
N VAL A 573 24.56 -42.10 -25.99
CA VAL A 573 23.56 -41.19 -25.36
C VAL A 573 23.66 -39.83 -26.06
N SER A 574 22.78 -39.57 -27.02
CA SER A 574 22.52 -38.21 -27.47
C SER A 574 21.07 -37.84 -27.17
N VAL A 575 20.86 -36.99 -26.19
CA VAL A 575 19.54 -36.41 -25.93
C VAL A 575 19.31 -35.30 -26.96
N LYS A 576 18.47 -35.55 -27.95
CA LYS A 576 17.89 -34.49 -28.79
C LYS A 576 16.60 -34.02 -28.14
N ALA A 577 16.57 -32.77 -27.69
CA ALA A 577 15.31 -32.11 -27.38
C ALA A 577 14.49 -31.96 -28.66
N VAL A 578 13.37 -32.65 -28.77
CA VAL A 578 12.38 -32.53 -29.84
C VAL A 578 11.20 -31.74 -29.27
N SER A 579 10.96 -30.57 -29.88
CA SER A 579 9.67 -29.89 -29.69
C SER A 579 8.60 -30.68 -30.41
N THR A 580 7.69 -31.34 -29.69
CA THR A 580 6.60 -32.12 -30.28
C THR A 580 5.27 -31.47 -29.95
N SER A 581 4.52 -31.16 -31.01
CA SER A 581 3.07 -31.04 -30.93
C SER A 581 2.51 -32.47 -30.74
N TYR A 582 1.71 -32.66 -29.69
CA TYR A 582 1.10 -33.97 -29.41
C TYR A 582 -0.30 -33.99 -30.00
N GLU A 583 -0.62 -35.00 -30.79
CA GLU A 583 -1.99 -35.43 -31.11
C GLU A 583 -2.44 -36.45 -30.05
N LEU A 584 -3.64 -36.24 -29.51
CA LEU A 584 -4.28 -37.23 -28.65
C LEU A 584 -4.64 -38.46 -29.50
N LEU A 585 -4.06 -39.58 -29.15
CA LEU A 585 -4.46 -40.88 -29.73
C LEU A 585 -5.89 -41.20 -29.25
N SER A 586 -6.73 -41.63 -30.15
CA SER A 586 -8.08 -42.10 -29.82
C SER A 586 -8.03 -43.46 -29.13
N ASP A 587 -9.10 -43.86 -28.46
CA ASP A 587 -9.18 -45.20 -27.84
C ASP A 587 -8.98 -46.33 -28.85
N GLU A 588 -9.33 -46.10 -30.14
CA GLU A 588 -9.09 -47.03 -31.25
C GLU A 588 -7.60 -47.18 -31.60
N ASP A 589 -6.82 -46.08 -31.52
CA ASP A 589 -5.38 -46.11 -31.76
C ASP A 589 -4.63 -46.84 -30.63
N LEU A 590 -5.14 -46.76 -29.38
CA LEU A 590 -4.60 -47.51 -28.25
C LEU A 590 -4.85 -49.02 -28.35
N GLU A 591 -6.03 -49.43 -28.84
CA GLU A 591 -6.33 -50.85 -29.05
C GLU A 591 -5.47 -51.48 -30.18
N GLU A 592 -5.10 -50.73 -31.22
CA GLU A 592 -4.15 -51.20 -32.25
C GLU A 592 -2.73 -51.40 -31.72
N ILE A 593 -2.28 -50.54 -30.78
CA ILE A 593 -0.92 -50.63 -30.18
C ILE A 593 -0.80 -51.80 -29.20
N PHE A 594 -1.87 -52.13 -28.49
CA PHE A 594 -1.85 -53.20 -27.48
C PHE A 594 -2.25 -54.59 -28.02
N ASN A 595 -2.70 -54.69 -29.27
CA ASN A 595 -3.04 -55.96 -29.93
C ASN A 595 -1.94 -56.50 -30.87
N LEU A 596 -0.76 -55.91 -30.84
CA LEU A 596 0.46 -56.44 -31.41
C LEU A 596 1.32 -57.03 -30.28
#